data_2fb2aafb152bbd4632bd85e7f76f1dc5
#
_entry.id   2fb2aafb152bbd4632bd85e7f76f1dc5
#
_cell.length_a   1.000
_cell.length_b   1.000
_cell.length_c   1.000
_cell.angle_alpha   90.00
_cell.angle_beta   90.00
_cell.angle_gamma   90.00
#
_symmetry.space_group_name_H-M   'P 1'
#
loop_
_entity.id
_entity.type
_entity.pdbx_description
1 polymer ?
#
loop_
_entity_poly.entity_id
_entity_poly.type
_entity_poly.pdbx_seq_one_letter_code
_entity_poly.pdbx_strand_id
1 'polypeptide(L)'
;MELDEYLKSGKYADSDSPLVAEKARELAEGCESDAEKAVRIHAYVRDLTFDIAGGFRMLLDGKGKASDFIREGRGFCMHKAAAFAALCRAAGVPARIGFEIVDCPDKPFLPEKMRKVYGTRPQPWHSAGEVYLN
;
A
#
# COMPACT_ATOMS: atom_id res chain seq x y z
N MET A 1 -5.78 9.81 21.71
CA MET A 1 -5.74 9.91 20.22
C MET A 1 -6.97 9.22 19.69
N GLU A 2 -7.73 9.92 18.87
CA GLU A 2 -8.89 9.32 18.21
C GLU A 2 -8.43 8.51 17.00
N LEU A 3 -8.55 7.20 17.08
CA LEU A 3 -8.12 6.28 16.03
C LEU A 3 -9.22 5.96 15.01
N ASP A 4 -10.46 6.36 15.28
CA ASP A 4 -11.60 6.05 14.42
C ASP A 4 -11.46 6.60 13.00
N GLU A 5 -10.81 7.75 12.84
CA GLU A 5 -10.53 8.32 11.51
C GLU A 5 -9.65 7.39 10.66
N TYR A 6 -8.76 6.65 11.32
CA TYR A 6 -7.82 5.74 10.65
C TYR A 6 -8.42 4.36 10.37
N LEU A 7 -9.70 4.16 10.70
CA LEU A 7 -10.49 2.98 10.34
C LEU A 7 -11.46 3.23 9.20
N LYS A 8 -11.70 4.51 8.86
CA LYS A 8 -12.66 4.88 7.80
C LYS A 8 -12.12 4.56 6.40
N SER A 9 -13.04 4.19 5.51
CA SER A 9 -12.73 4.07 4.10
C SER A 9 -12.35 5.42 3.50
N GLY A 10 -11.44 5.41 2.55
CA GLY A 10 -10.98 6.59 1.84
C GLY A 10 -10.96 6.39 0.33
N LYS A 11 -10.68 7.46 -0.40
CA LYS A 11 -10.67 7.43 -1.87
C LYS A 11 -9.72 6.38 -2.45
N TYR A 12 -8.51 6.28 -1.91
CA TYR A 12 -7.50 5.34 -2.39
C TYR A 12 -7.38 4.10 -1.49
N ALA A 13 -7.52 4.28 -0.19
CA ALA A 13 -7.63 3.18 0.76
C ALA A 13 -9.11 2.80 0.94
N ASP A 14 -9.70 2.25 -0.10
CA ASP A 14 -11.14 1.93 -0.21
C ASP A 14 -11.48 0.63 0.54
N SER A 15 -11.37 0.69 1.87
CA SER A 15 -11.57 -0.46 2.77
C SER A 15 -13.00 -1.02 2.75
N ASP A 16 -13.97 -0.25 2.26
CA ASP A 16 -15.36 -0.65 2.07
C ASP A 16 -15.61 -1.39 0.75
N SER A 17 -14.62 -1.45 -0.15
CA SER A 17 -14.72 -2.27 -1.34
C SER A 17 -14.92 -3.74 -0.98
N PRO A 18 -15.90 -4.46 -1.57
CA PRO A 18 -16.12 -5.87 -1.29
C PRO A 18 -14.87 -6.75 -1.47
N LEU A 19 -14.07 -6.46 -2.50
CA LEU A 19 -12.82 -7.17 -2.77
C LEU A 19 -11.80 -6.98 -1.64
N VAL A 20 -11.65 -5.76 -1.14
CA VAL A 20 -10.74 -5.43 -0.03
C VAL A 20 -11.25 -6.08 1.27
N ALA A 21 -12.54 -5.94 1.57
CA ALA A 21 -13.14 -6.48 2.78
C ALA A 21 -13.03 -8.02 2.84
N GLU A 22 -13.25 -8.69 1.73
CA GLU A 22 -13.12 -10.15 1.63
C GLU A 22 -11.68 -10.60 1.84
N LYS A 23 -10.73 -9.96 1.17
CA LYS A 23 -9.30 -10.27 1.32
C LYS A 23 -8.82 -9.98 2.74
N ALA A 24 -9.24 -8.89 3.35
CA ALA A 24 -8.89 -8.58 4.73
C ALA A 24 -9.42 -9.65 5.72
N ARG A 25 -10.64 -10.13 5.52
CA ARG A 25 -11.22 -11.21 6.33
C ARG A 25 -10.42 -12.49 6.20
N GLU A 26 -10.06 -12.86 4.97
CA GLU A 26 -9.24 -14.04 4.68
C GLU A 26 -7.88 -13.94 5.39
N LEU A 27 -7.20 -12.81 5.27
CA LEU A 27 -5.88 -12.59 5.89
C LEU A 27 -5.92 -12.51 7.41
N ALA A 28 -7.00 -12.02 7.98
CA ALA A 28 -7.17 -11.90 9.42
C ALA A 28 -7.67 -13.20 10.09
N GLU A 29 -8.07 -14.20 9.31
CA GLU A 29 -8.61 -15.45 9.86
C GLU A 29 -7.60 -16.13 10.78
N GLY A 30 -8.03 -16.45 12.00
CA GLY A 30 -7.19 -17.09 13.00
C GLY A 30 -6.13 -16.20 13.65
N CYS A 31 -6.09 -14.90 13.34
CA CYS A 31 -5.22 -13.95 14.04
C CYS A 31 -5.79 -13.61 15.42
N GLU A 32 -4.93 -13.65 16.45
CA GLU A 32 -5.30 -13.33 17.82
C GLU A 32 -4.99 -11.87 18.20
N SER A 33 -4.23 -11.16 17.39
CA SER A 33 -3.82 -9.77 17.65
C SER A 33 -3.80 -8.91 16.38
N ASP A 34 -3.85 -7.59 16.57
CA ASP A 34 -3.71 -6.65 15.47
C ASP A 34 -2.31 -6.69 14.84
N ALA A 35 -1.29 -7.00 15.63
CA ALA A 35 0.06 -7.21 15.13
C ALA A 35 0.13 -8.40 14.16
N GLU A 36 -0.52 -9.53 14.49
CA GLU A 36 -0.57 -10.69 13.59
C GLU A 36 -1.31 -10.37 12.28
N LYS A 37 -2.44 -9.65 12.37
CA LYS A 37 -3.16 -9.17 11.17
C LYS A 37 -2.25 -8.30 10.30
N ALA A 38 -1.57 -7.31 10.91
CA ALA A 38 -0.69 -6.41 10.19
C ALA A 38 0.47 -7.15 9.51
N VAL A 39 1.07 -8.14 10.17
CA VAL A 39 2.14 -8.96 9.60
C VAL A 39 1.66 -9.77 8.40
N ARG A 40 0.51 -10.42 8.48
CA ARG A 40 -0.06 -11.17 7.35
C ARG A 40 -0.43 -10.28 6.18
N ILE A 41 -1.04 -9.13 6.47
CA ILE A 41 -1.39 -8.13 5.45
C ILE A 41 -0.13 -7.59 4.79
N HIS A 42 0.90 -7.27 5.57
CA HIS A 42 2.19 -6.82 5.04
C HIS A 42 2.81 -7.87 4.10
N ALA A 43 2.86 -9.13 4.52
CA ALA A 43 3.42 -10.21 3.70
C ALA A 43 2.67 -10.36 2.37
N TYR A 44 1.35 -10.31 2.40
CA TYR A 44 0.52 -10.37 1.19
C TYR A 44 0.81 -9.21 0.24
N VAL A 45 0.80 -7.97 0.74
CA VAL A 45 1.04 -6.78 -0.08
C VAL A 45 2.48 -6.75 -0.61
N ARG A 46 3.46 -7.14 0.20
CA ARG A 46 4.86 -7.26 -0.20
C ARG A 46 5.02 -8.16 -1.42
N ASP A 47 4.32 -9.30 -1.42
CA ASP A 47 4.49 -10.34 -2.43
C ASP A 47 3.74 -10.05 -3.74
N LEU A 48 2.86 -9.04 -3.77
CA LEU A 48 2.28 -8.54 -5.01
C LEU A 48 3.36 -7.87 -5.88
N THR A 49 3.24 -8.02 -7.19
CA THR A 49 4.29 -7.61 -8.12
C THR A 49 4.56 -6.11 -8.09
N PHE A 50 5.82 -5.75 -7.85
CA PHE A 50 6.28 -4.36 -7.98
C PHE A 50 6.52 -4.03 -9.46
N ASP A 51 5.70 -3.13 -9.99
CA ASP A 51 5.71 -2.73 -11.40
C ASP A 51 5.48 -1.22 -11.52
N ILE A 52 6.57 -0.49 -11.71
CA ILE A 52 6.50 0.98 -11.81
C ILE A 52 5.79 1.40 -13.08
N ALA A 53 6.18 0.85 -14.23
CA ALA A 53 5.62 1.23 -15.52
C ALA A 53 4.13 0.89 -15.62
N GLY A 54 3.76 -0.33 -15.22
CA GLY A 54 2.35 -0.75 -15.15
C GLY A 54 1.55 0.08 -14.14
N GLY A 55 2.15 0.40 -12.98
CA GLY A 55 1.52 1.24 -11.96
C GLY A 55 1.21 2.65 -12.45
N PHE A 56 2.14 3.30 -13.14
CA PHE A 56 1.87 4.61 -13.74
C PHE A 56 0.77 4.53 -14.81
N ARG A 57 0.76 3.48 -15.62
CA ARG A 57 -0.33 3.27 -16.59
C ARG A 57 -1.68 3.11 -15.88
N MET A 58 -1.72 2.35 -14.79
CA MET A 58 -2.93 2.21 -13.97
C MET A 58 -3.42 3.56 -13.46
N LEU A 59 -2.52 4.43 -12.98
CA LEU A 59 -2.91 5.78 -12.51
C LEU A 59 -3.49 6.64 -13.63
N LEU A 60 -2.90 6.58 -14.83
CA LEU A 60 -3.43 7.29 -16.00
C LEU A 60 -4.83 6.79 -16.39
N ASP A 61 -5.11 5.51 -16.17
CA ASP A 61 -6.42 4.90 -16.41
C ASP A 61 -7.39 5.09 -15.22
N GLY A 62 -7.03 5.89 -14.22
CA GLY A 62 -7.85 6.14 -13.04
C GLY A 62 -7.88 4.99 -12.03
N LYS A 63 -6.95 4.04 -12.13
CA LYS A 63 -6.83 2.85 -11.27
C LYS A 63 -5.77 3.05 -10.18
N GLY A 64 -6.07 3.87 -9.20
CA GLY A 64 -5.17 4.16 -8.08
C GLY A 64 -5.64 3.64 -6.72
N LYS A 65 -6.77 2.93 -6.67
CA LYS A 65 -7.34 2.44 -5.43
C LYS A 65 -6.70 1.13 -4.98
N ALA A 66 -6.80 0.84 -3.69
CA ALA A 66 -6.39 -0.44 -3.11
C ALA A 66 -7.06 -1.63 -3.81
N SER A 67 -8.36 -1.52 -4.09
CA SER A 67 -9.11 -2.55 -4.81
C SER A 67 -8.58 -2.78 -6.24
N ASP A 68 -8.15 -1.74 -6.93
CA ASP A 68 -7.53 -1.86 -8.26
C ASP A 68 -6.23 -2.65 -8.19
N PHE A 69 -5.38 -2.32 -7.21
CA PHE A 69 -4.10 -3.01 -7.02
C PHE A 69 -4.27 -4.49 -6.69
N ILE A 70 -5.20 -4.83 -5.81
CA ILE A 70 -5.50 -6.22 -5.45
C ILE A 70 -6.04 -6.98 -6.67
N ARG A 71 -6.87 -6.35 -7.49
CA ARG A 71 -7.43 -6.96 -8.70
C ARG A 71 -6.37 -7.21 -9.77
N GLU A 72 -5.51 -6.22 -10.02
CA GLU A 72 -4.46 -6.30 -11.05
C GLU A 72 -3.26 -7.14 -10.58
N GLY A 73 -3.01 -7.23 -9.29
CA GLY A 73 -1.89 -7.95 -8.70
C GLY A 73 -0.53 -7.32 -8.93
N ARG A 74 -0.47 -6.08 -9.41
CA ARG A 74 0.75 -5.33 -9.72
C ARG A 74 0.58 -3.84 -9.58
N GLY A 75 1.66 -3.17 -9.23
CA GLY A 75 1.71 -1.73 -9.04
C GLY A 75 3.01 -1.31 -8.36
N PHE A 76 3.05 -0.09 -7.84
CA PHE A 76 4.24 0.44 -7.19
C PHE A 76 3.94 0.99 -5.78
N CYS A 77 4.84 1.75 -5.16
CA CYS A 77 4.74 2.13 -3.75
C CYS A 77 3.39 2.74 -3.36
N MET A 78 2.80 3.59 -4.19
CA MET A 78 1.48 4.19 -3.91
C MET A 78 0.37 3.14 -3.82
N HIS A 79 0.37 2.19 -4.73
CA HIS A 79 -0.60 1.08 -4.73
C HIS A 79 -0.41 0.18 -3.51
N LYS A 80 0.84 -0.16 -3.18
CA LYS A 80 1.15 -0.99 -2.02
C LYS A 80 0.77 -0.31 -0.71
N ALA A 81 1.06 0.97 -0.57
CA ALA A 81 0.68 1.74 0.62
C ALA A 81 -0.85 1.83 0.78
N ALA A 82 -1.57 2.09 -0.33
CA ALA A 82 -3.03 2.13 -0.32
C ALA A 82 -3.64 0.78 0.04
N ALA A 83 -3.13 -0.31 -0.55
CA ALA A 83 -3.61 -1.66 -0.26
C ALA A 83 -3.35 -2.07 1.20
N PHE A 84 -2.16 -1.79 1.72
CA PHE A 84 -1.84 -2.07 3.11
C PHE A 84 -2.78 -1.33 4.07
N ALA A 85 -2.94 -0.01 3.87
CA ALA A 85 -3.84 0.79 4.71
C ALA A 85 -5.29 0.32 4.61
N ALA A 86 -5.80 0.03 3.41
CA ALA A 86 -7.17 -0.42 3.21
C ALA A 86 -7.44 -1.78 3.86
N LEU A 87 -6.54 -2.74 3.68
CA LEU A 87 -6.66 -4.08 4.26
C LEU A 87 -6.60 -4.03 5.79
N CYS A 88 -5.68 -3.23 6.36
CA CYS A 88 -5.62 -3.02 7.81
C CYS A 88 -6.93 -2.43 8.34
N ARG A 89 -7.43 -1.34 7.72
CA ARG A 89 -8.70 -0.71 8.11
C ARG A 89 -9.88 -1.70 8.05
N ALA A 90 -9.97 -2.47 6.97
CA ALA A 90 -11.00 -3.49 6.81
C ALA A 90 -10.90 -4.61 7.86
N ALA A 91 -9.70 -4.90 8.34
CA ALA A 91 -9.44 -5.86 9.41
C ALA A 91 -9.58 -5.25 10.82
N GLY A 92 -9.99 -3.98 10.94
CA GLY A 92 -10.17 -3.30 12.22
C GLY A 92 -8.89 -2.75 12.84
N VAL A 93 -7.81 -2.65 12.07
CA VAL A 93 -6.52 -2.11 12.53
C VAL A 93 -6.35 -0.70 11.97
N PRO A 94 -6.18 0.32 12.83
CA PRO A 94 -6.00 1.70 12.37
C PRO A 94 -4.76 1.86 11.50
N ALA A 95 -4.91 2.46 10.33
CA ALA A 95 -3.81 2.59 9.37
C ALA A 95 -3.97 3.83 8.49
N ARG A 96 -2.86 4.30 7.93
CA ARG A 96 -2.84 5.43 6.99
C ARG A 96 -1.78 5.25 5.91
N ILE A 97 -1.90 6.08 4.87
CA ILE A 97 -0.86 6.23 3.86
C ILE A 97 0.04 7.39 4.32
N GLY A 98 1.33 7.12 4.45
CA GLY A 98 2.34 8.11 4.73
C GLY A 98 3.17 8.43 3.49
N PHE A 99 3.87 9.56 3.53
CA PHE A 99 4.82 9.96 2.50
C PHE A 99 6.15 10.30 3.15
N GLU A 100 7.23 9.88 2.51
CA GLU A 100 8.59 10.08 3.00
C GLU A 100 9.55 10.45 1.87
N ILE A 101 10.68 11.02 2.24
CA ILE A 101 11.80 11.25 1.32
C ILE A 101 12.77 10.10 1.52
N VAL A 102 13.08 9.39 0.43
CA VAL A 102 14.04 8.28 0.46
C VAL A 102 15.36 8.74 -0.14
N ASP A 103 16.41 8.67 0.66
CA ASP A 103 17.77 8.90 0.19
C ASP A 103 18.44 7.57 -0.15
N CYS A 104 18.35 7.18 -1.41
CA CYS A 104 18.95 5.98 -1.96
C CYS A 104 19.60 6.34 -3.30
N PRO A 105 20.86 6.79 -3.30
CA PRO A 105 21.51 7.32 -4.50
C PRO A 105 21.50 6.35 -5.70
N ASP A 106 21.72 5.07 -5.44
CA ASP A 106 21.81 4.04 -6.50
C ASP A 106 20.46 3.62 -7.08
N LYS A 107 19.37 3.87 -6.36
CA LYS A 107 17.99 3.56 -6.79
C LYS A 107 17.82 2.20 -7.51
N PRO A 108 18.23 1.08 -6.89
CA PRO A 108 18.21 -0.23 -7.56
C PRO A 108 16.78 -0.68 -7.92
N PHE A 109 15.78 -0.09 -7.30
CA PHE A 109 14.36 -0.35 -7.54
C PHE A 109 13.81 0.33 -8.81
N LEU A 110 14.57 1.28 -9.40
CA LEU A 110 14.16 1.96 -10.64
C LEU A 110 14.77 1.29 -11.87
N PRO A 111 14.03 1.24 -12.99
CA PRO A 111 14.61 0.90 -14.28
C PRO A 111 15.77 1.82 -14.66
N GLU A 112 16.75 1.31 -15.40
CA GLU A 112 17.97 2.05 -15.74
C GLU A 112 17.70 3.43 -16.37
N LYS A 113 16.73 3.49 -17.29
CA LYS A 113 16.36 4.77 -17.94
C LYS A 113 15.87 5.80 -16.92
N MET A 114 15.11 5.38 -15.94
CA MET A 114 14.62 6.26 -14.87
C MET A 114 15.75 6.67 -13.93
N ARG A 115 16.68 5.76 -13.60
CA ARG A 115 17.86 6.10 -12.79
C ARG A 115 18.70 7.19 -13.42
N LYS A 116 18.87 7.18 -14.73
CA LYS A 116 19.59 8.23 -15.47
C LYS A 116 18.91 9.59 -15.37
N VAL A 117 17.59 9.63 -15.38
CA VAL A 117 16.82 10.88 -15.24
C VAL A 117 16.86 11.42 -13.80
N TYR A 118 16.65 10.55 -12.82
CA TYR A 118 16.63 10.94 -11.39
C TYR A 118 18.03 11.24 -10.85
N GLY A 119 19.06 10.57 -11.36
CA GLY A 119 20.42 10.69 -10.83
C GLY A 119 20.50 10.26 -9.37
N THR A 120 21.38 10.91 -8.59
CA THR A 120 21.63 10.61 -7.18
C THR A 120 20.72 11.38 -6.21
N ARG A 121 19.80 12.20 -6.71
CA ARG A 121 18.91 13.02 -5.89
C ARG A 121 18.02 12.13 -5.00
N PRO A 122 17.72 12.57 -3.76
CA PRO A 122 16.70 11.90 -2.95
C PRO A 122 15.38 11.81 -3.71
N GLN A 123 14.68 10.70 -3.51
CA GLN A 123 13.36 10.50 -4.09
C GLN A 123 12.31 11.09 -3.15
N PRO A 124 11.63 12.18 -3.53
CA PRO A 124 10.51 12.70 -2.76
C PRO A 124 9.25 11.84 -2.98
N TRP A 125 8.32 11.97 -2.04
CA TRP A 125 6.98 11.40 -2.16
C TRP A 125 6.94 9.87 -2.29
N HIS A 126 7.91 9.18 -1.67
CA HIS A 126 7.78 7.73 -1.49
C HIS A 126 6.60 7.45 -0.55
N SER A 127 5.70 6.57 -0.97
CA SER A 127 4.53 6.20 -0.17
C SER A 127 4.84 4.98 0.68
N ALA A 128 4.41 5.03 1.92
CA ALA A 128 4.49 3.91 2.86
C ALA A 128 3.13 3.71 3.55
N GLY A 129 2.80 2.48 3.87
CA GLY A 129 1.68 2.18 4.74
C GLY A 129 2.11 2.26 6.19
N GLU A 130 1.37 2.97 7.02
CA GLU A 130 1.60 3.07 8.46
C GLU A 130 0.43 2.45 9.22
N VAL A 131 0.72 1.71 10.28
CA VAL A 131 -0.27 1.04 11.12
C VAL A 131 -0.03 1.40 12.58
N TYR A 132 -1.12 1.60 13.32
CA TYR A 132 -1.04 1.80 14.77
C TYR A 132 -1.26 0.45 15.47
N LEU A 133 -0.30 0.05 16.28
CA LEU A 133 -0.33 -1.15 17.11
C LEU A 133 -0.14 -0.76 18.57
N ASN A 134 -0.93 -1.37 19.48
CA ASN A 134 -0.78 -1.21 20.94
C ASN A 134 0.29 -2.15 21.47
#